data_1d74bbd214351d6f6da42d1924760503
#
_entry.id   1d74bbd214351d6f6da42d1924760503
#
_cell.length_a   1.000
_cell.length_b   1.000
_cell.length_c   1.000
_cell.angle_alpha   90.00
_cell.angle_beta   90.00
_cell.angle_gamma   90.00
#
_symmetry.space_group_name_H-M   'P 1'
#
loop_
_entity.id
_entity.type
_entity.pdbx_description
1 polymer ?
#
loop_
_entity_poly.entity_id
_entity_poly.type
_entity_poly.pdbx_seq_one_letter_code
_entity_poly.pdbx_strand_id
1 'polypeptide(L)'
;MGFENLLEAIVDDDTQRVAALLAADARLAQASVAQARLYDECIFHWLYAGDAALHLAAAGYRTSIVEQWLAAGADVNAQANHRRSTPLHYAADGFITHPAWDAVAQVATLRCLLAAGADLHAQDRNGATALHRAVRTR
;
A
#
# COMPACT_ATOMS: atom_id res chain seq x y z
N MET A 1 10.17 10.54 12.16
CA MET A 1 10.93 11.56 11.43
C MET A 1 10.71 11.41 9.93
N GLY A 2 11.72 10.99 9.16
CA GLY A 2 11.58 10.87 7.71
C GLY A 2 10.47 9.92 7.28
N PHE A 3 10.33 8.78 7.94
CA PHE A 3 9.30 7.80 7.61
C PHE A 3 7.88 8.31 7.91
N GLU A 4 7.69 9.01 9.03
CA GLU A 4 6.39 9.62 9.34
C GLU A 4 6.01 10.69 8.32
N ASN A 5 6.96 11.53 7.91
CA ASN A 5 6.73 12.52 6.86
C ASN A 5 6.37 11.86 5.53
N LEU A 6 6.96 10.70 5.26
CA LEU A 6 6.63 9.91 4.07
C LEU A 6 5.20 9.39 4.11
N LEU A 7 4.77 8.83 5.24
CA LEU A 7 3.40 8.34 5.38
C LEU A 7 2.39 9.48 5.19
N GLU A 8 2.66 10.67 5.75
CA GLU A 8 1.82 11.85 5.53
C GLU A 8 1.76 12.25 4.05
N ALA A 9 2.90 12.26 3.37
CA ALA A 9 2.95 12.60 1.94
C ALA A 9 2.14 11.61 1.09
N ILE A 10 2.13 10.33 1.48
CA ILE A 10 1.30 9.30 0.82
C ILE A 10 -0.18 9.56 1.05
N VAL A 11 -0.59 9.86 2.28
CA VAL A 11 -1.97 10.19 2.60
C VAL A 11 -2.44 11.39 1.79
N ASP A 12 -1.59 12.41 1.67
CA ASP A 12 -1.89 13.64 0.93
C ASP A 12 -1.80 13.47 -0.59
N ASP A 13 -1.40 12.30 -1.06
CA ASP A 13 -1.12 12.02 -2.49
C ASP A 13 -0.13 13.03 -3.11
N ASP A 14 0.85 13.45 -2.31
CA ASP A 14 1.85 14.44 -2.70
C ASP A 14 3.07 13.75 -3.33
N THR A 15 3.00 13.54 -4.63
CA THR A 15 4.04 12.83 -5.39
C THR A 15 5.38 13.55 -5.39
N GLN A 16 5.38 14.89 -5.34
CA GLN A 16 6.61 15.68 -5.30
C GLN A 16 7.33 15.54 -3.96
N ARG A 17 6.56 15.59 -2.87
CA ARG A 17 7.10 15.40 -1.52
C ARG A 17 7.63 13.97 -1.34
N VAL A 18 6.92 12.97 -1.86
CA VAL A 18 7.38 11.58 -1.87
C VAL A 18 8.72 11.46 -2.61
N ALA A 19 8.83 12.04 -3.80
CA ALA A 19 10.07 12.03 -4.59
C ALA A 19 11.23 12.69 -3.84
N ALA A 20 10.97 13.82 -3.20
CA ALA A 20 11.99 14.56 -2.45
C ALA A 20 12.48 13.75 -1.23
N LEU A 21 11.57 13.10 -0.51
CA LEU A 21 11.91 12.27 0.65
C LEU A 21 12.74 11.05 0.23
N LEU A 22 12.38 10.38 -0.86
CA LEU A 22 13.14 9.27 -1.40
C LEU A 22 14.53 9.68 -1.86
N ALA A 23 14.65 10.84 -2.52
CA ALA A 23 15.93 11.36 -2.95
C ALA A 23 16.85 11.70 -1.78
N ALA A 24 16.27 12.17 -0.66
CA ALA A 24 17.02 12.50 0.54
C ALA A 24 17.47 11.25 1.32
N ASP A 25 16.65 10.19 1.32
CA ASP A 25 16.97 8.94 2.03
C ASP A 25 16.32 7.73 1.33
N ALA A 26 17.09 7.08 0.47
CA ALA A 26 16.63 5.90 -0.27
C ALA A 26 16.24 4.70 0.63
N ARG A 27 16.73 4.68 1.90
CA ARG A 27 16.38 3.62 2.86
C ARG A 27 14.90 3.62 3.24
N LEU A 28 14.21 4.75 3.01
CA LEU A 28 12.77 4.84 3.25
C LEU A 28 11.98 3.81 2.43
N ALA A 29 12.50 3.39 1.29
CA ALA A 29 11.88 2.33 0.49
C ALA A 29 11.81 0.98 1.21
N GLN A 30 12.66 0.77 2.22
CA GLN A 30 12.74 -0.47 2.99
C GLN A 30 12.22 -0.31 4.42
N ALA A 31 11.84 0.89 4.83
CA ALA A 31 11.36 1.16 6.18
C ALA A 31 9.96 0.56 6.39
N SER A 32 9.65 0.24 7.63
CA SER A 32 8.37 -0.35 8.00
C SER A 32 7.75 0.31 9.23
N VAL A 33 6.44 0.14 9.36
CA VAL A 33 5.65 0.64 10.48
C VAL A 33 5.97 -0.18 11.74
N ALA A 34 6.23 0.49 12.86
CA ALA A 34 6.51 -0.18 14.13
C ALA A 34 5.24 -0.59 14.88
N GLN A 35 4.18 0.21 14.77
CA GLN A 35 2.92 0.00 15.50
C GLN A 35 1.73 0.13 14.56
N ALA A 36 0.68 -0.64 14.83
CA ALA A 36 -0.56 -0.57 14.05
C ALA A 36 -1.22 0.80 14.19
N ARG A 37 -1.80 1.27 13.11
CA ARG A 37 -2.59 2.51 13.09
C ARG A 37 -3.74 2.41 12.07
N LEU A 38 -4.83 3.09 12.35
CA LEU A 38 -5.97 3.19 11.45
C LEU A 38 -5.92 4.50 10.68
N TYR A 39 -6.14 4.40 9.36
CA TYR A 39 -6.48 5.54 8.52
C TYR A 39 -7.97 5.42 8.18
N ASP A 40 -8.75 6.45 8.42
CA ASP A 40 -10.21 6.42 8.27
C ASP A 40 -10.80 7.67 7.59
N GLU A 41 -9.97 8.43 6.91
CA GLU A 41 -10.39 9.63 6.16
C GLU A 41 -10.16 9.45 4.66
N CYS A 42 -9.07 10.03 4.14
CA CYS A 42 -8.72 9.94 2.71
C CYS A 42 -8.29 8.55 2.28
N ILE A 43 -7.85 7.74 3.21
CA ILE A 43 -7.57 6.32 3.06
C ILE A 43 -8.38 5.62 4.14
N PHE A 44 -9.01 4.50 3.81
CA PHE A 44 -9.72 3.70 4.80
C PHE A 44 -9.07 2.33 4.91
N HIS A 45 -8.09 2.23 5.79
CA HIS A 45 -7.36 0.97 5.99
C HIS A 45 -6.54 1.00 7.28
N TRP A 46 -6.35 -0.17 7.88
CA TRP A 46 -5.36 -0.38 8.92
C TRP A 46 -3.98 -0.61 8.31
N LEU A 47 -2.96 0.00 8.91
CA LEU A 47 -1.58 -0.47 8.79
C LEU A 47 -1.21 -1.29 10.01
N TYR A 48 -0.45 -2.34 9.80
CA TYR A 48 0.01 -3.24 10.86
C TYR A 48 1.52 -3.17 11.01
N ALA A 49 2.04 -3.60 12.16
CA ALA A 49 3.48 -3.67 12.38
C ALA A 49 4.16 -4.47 11.26
N GLY A 50 5.21 -3.93 10.69
CA GLY A 50 5.93 -4.51 9.56
C GLY A 50 5.45 -4.06 8.18
N ASP A 51 4.33 -3.35 8.09
CA ASP A 51 3.90 -2.79 6.80
C ASP A 51 4.89 -1.75 6.30
N ALA A 52 5.21 -1.84 5.00
CA ALA A 52 6.02 -0.84 4.32
C ALA A 52 5.15 0.31 3.80
N ALA A 53 5.79 1.40 3.39
CA ALA A 53 5.08 2.53 2.78
C ALA A 53 4.28 2.11 1.54
N LEU A 54 4.76 1.12 0.79
CA LEU A 54 4.05 0.58 -0.37
C LEU A 54 2.68 0.00 0.00
N HIS A 55 2.56 -0.61 1.18
CA HIS A 55 1.26 -1.10 1.67
C HIS A 55 0.26 0.05 1.83
N LEU A 56 0.68 1.18 2.40
CA LEU A 56 -0.19 2.34 2.56
C LEU A 56 -0.60 2.93 1.21
N ALA A 57 0.36 3.09 0.29
CA ALA A 57 0.09 3.60 -1.04
C ALA A 57 -0.89 2.70 -1.80
N ALA A 58 -0.74 1.38 -1.66
CA ALA A 58 -1.65 0.41 -2.27
C ALA A 58 -3.06 0.49 -1.65
N ALA A 59 -3.15 0.55 -0.33
CA ALA A 59 -4.42 0.66 0.40
C ALA A 59 -5.17 1.95 0.05
N GLY A 60 -4.46 3.02 -0.23
CA GLY A 60 -5.02 4.33 -0.57
C GLY A 60 -5.24 4.53 -2.07
N TYR A 61 -4.95 3.54 -2.88
CA TYR A 61 -5.04 3.62 -4.36
C TYR A 61 -4.21 4.78 -4.93
N ARG A 62 -3.05 5.04 -4.32
CA ARG A 62 -2.11 6.09 -4.74
C ARG A 62 -1.23 5.58 -5.89
N THR A 63 -1.82 5.39 -7.06
CA THR A 63 -1.19 4.69 -8.20
C THR A 63 0.17 5.29 -8.58
N SER A 64 0.25 6.61 -8.71
CA SER A 64 1.52 7.28 -9.08
C SER A 64 2.61 7.06 -8.03
N ILE A 65 2.24 7.04 -6.75
CA ILE A 65 3.19 6.79 -5.66
C ILE A 65 3.62 5.32 -5.66
N VAL A 66 2.70 4.40 -5.93
CA VAL A 66 3.05 2.97 -6.12
C VAL A 66 4.10 2.83 -7.22
N GLU A 67 3.90 3.48 -8.36
CA GLU A 67 4.88 3.48 -9.46
C GLU A 67 6.25 4.02 -9.03
N GLN A 68 6.26 5.15 -8.31
CA GLN A 68 7.49 5.74 -7.78
C GLN A 68 8.23 4.76 -6.86
N TRP A 69 7.49 4.10 -5.96
CA TRP A 69 8.05 3.17 -4.99
C TRP A 69 8.65 1.93 -5.65
N LEU A 70 7.94 1.37 -6.62
CA LEU A 70 8.41 0.22 -7.38
C LEU A 70 9.67 0.58 -8.21
N ALA A 71 9.69 1.78 -8.82
CA ALA A 71 10.86 2.27 -9.54
C ALA A 71 12.07 2.48 -8.61
N ALA A 72 11.83 2.78 -7.34
CA ALA A 72 12.88 2.92 -6.33
C ALA A 72 13.37 1.58 -5.76
N GLY A 73 12.85 0.46 -6.25
CA GLY A 73 13.28 -0.88 -5.85
C GLY A 73 12.52 -1.48 -4.67
N ALA A 74 11.35 -0.95 -4.33
CA ALA A 74 10.52 -1.55 -3.29
C ALA A 74 10.07 -2.96 -3.66
N ASP A 75 9.98 -3.83 -2.67
CA ASP A 75 9.52 -5.20 -2.85
C ASP A 75 8.00 -5.22 -3.07
N VAL A 76 7.60 -5.54 -4.30
CA VAL A 76 6.18 -5.61 -4.66
C VAL A 76 5.42 -6.71 -3.88
N ASN A 77 6.13 -7.71 -3.39
CA ASN A 77 5.57 -8.83 -2.64
C ASN A 77 5.92 -8.79 -1.14
N ALA A 78 6.20 -7.61 -0.59
CA ALA A 78 6.53 -7.46 0.81
C ALA A 78 5.44 -8.05 1.71
N GLN A 79 5.81 -9.00 2.57
CA GLN A 79 4.91 -9.78 3.43
C GLN A 79 5.42 -9.89 4.87
N ALA A 80 6.46 -9.15 5.22
CA ALA A 80 7.10 -9.24 6.54
C ALA A 80 6.34 -8.44 7.60
N ASN A 81 5.01 -8.44 7.54
CA ASN A 81 4.13 -7.75 8.49
C ASN A 81 3.35 -8.75 9.35
N HIS A 82 2.66 -8.23 10.37
CA HIS A 82 1.88 -9.03 11.31
C HIS A 82 0.81 -9.89 10.62
N ARG A 83 0.18 -9.37 9.55
CA ARG A 83 -0.90 -10.05 8.84
C ARG A 83 -0.39 -10.90 7.67
N ARG A 84 0.90 -10.85 7.35
CA ARG A 84 1.49 -11.46 6.15
C ARG A 84 0.76 -11.05 4.87
N SER A 85 0.30 -9.83 4.82
CA SER A 85 -0.39 -9.27 3.66
C SER A 85 0.60 -8.58 2.73
N THR A 86 0.43 -8.80 1.43
CA THR A 86 1.18 -8.08 0.40
C THR A 86 0.51 -6.75 0.08
N PRO A 87 1.20 -5.84 -0.62
CA PRO A 87 0.55 -4.64 -1.16
C PRO A 87 -0.67 -4.97 -2.04
N LEU A 88 -0.63 -6.07 -2.78
CA LEU A 88 -1.76 -6.51 -3.61
C LEU A 88 -3.00 -6.82 -2.77
N HIS A 89 -2.83 -7.44 -1.61
CA HIS A 89 -3.94 -7.66 -0.67
C HIS A 89 -4.59 -6.34 -0.26
N TYR A 90 -3.76 -5.33 0.06
CA TYR A 90 -4.26 -4.02 0.51
C TYR A 90 -4.96 -3.27 -0.62
N ALA A 91 -4.42 -3.32 -1.83
CA ALA A 91 -5.07 -2.71 -2.99
C ALA A 91 -6.41 -3.39 -3.33
N ALA A 92 -6.53 -4.69 -3.06
CA ALA A 92 -7.77 -5.45 -3.31
C ALA A 92 -8.88 -5.15 -2.30
N ASP A 93 -8.55 -4.63 -1.11
CA ASP A 93 -9.56 -4.23 -0.12
C ASP A 93 -10.36 -3.05 -0.65
N GLY A 94 -11.66 -3.23 -0.82
CA GLY A 94 -12.54 -2.25 -1.42
C GLY A 94 -13.78 -2.00 -0.57
N PHE A 95 -13.68 -1.19 0.47
CA PHE A 95 -14.80 -0.83 1.34
C PHE A 95 -15.71 0.16 0.61
N ILE A 96 -16.54 -0.36 -0.28
CA ILE A 96 -17.30 0.41 -1.29
C ILE A 96 -18.29 1.44 -0.70
N THR A 97 -18.65 1.28 0.57
CA THR A 97 -19.51 2.24 1.27
C THR A 97 -18.75 3.42 1.86
N HIS A 98 -17.41 3.36 1.87
CA HIS A 98 -16.59 4.43 2.41
C HIS A 98 -16.27 5.47 1.33
N PRO A 99 -16.30 6.79 1.66
CA PRO A 99 -16.01 7.85 0.67
C PRO A 99 -14.60 7.78 0.05
N ALA A 100 -13.64 7.15 0.73
CA ALA A 100 -12.28 6.99 0.21
C ALA A 100 -12.18 5.95 -0.92
N TRP A 101 -13.20 5.12 -1.13
CA TRP A 101 -13.17 4.11 -2.19
C TRP A 101 -13.29 4.77 -3.56
N ASP A 102 -12.37 4.42 -4.45
CA ASP A 102 -12.31 4.89 -5.83
C ASP A 102 -12.05 3.69 -6.74
N ALA A 103 -13.08 3.24 -7.45
CA ALA A 103 -13.01 2.05 -8.28
C ALA A 103 -11.97 2.17 -9.40
N VAL A 104 -11.86 3.33 -10.03
CA VAL A 104 -10.91 3.57 -11.12
C VAL A 104 -9.47 3.52 -10.60
N ALA A 105 -9.20 4.22 -9.52
CA ALA A 105 -7.87 4.24 -8.89
C ALA A 105 -7.50 2.86 -8.34
N GLN A 106 -8.45 2.13 -7.75
CA GLN A 106 -8.22 0.77 -7.27
C GLN A 106 -7.77 -0.16 -8.40
N VAL A 107 -8.48 -0.16 -9.52
CA VAL A 107 -8.13 -1.00 -10.67
C VAL A 107 -6.77 -0.62 -11.23
N ALA A 108 -6.49 0.68 -11.35
CA ALA A 108 -5.19 1.16 -11.84
C ALA A 108 -4.04 0.70 -10.91
N THR A 109 -4.24 0.75 -9.60
CA THR A 109 -3.26 0.31 -8.62
C THR A 109 -3.02 -1.20 -8.69
N LEU A 110 -4.10 -1.98 -8.78
CA LEU A 110 -4.00 -3.44 -8.95
C LEU A 110 -3.21 -3.80 -10.23
N ARG A 111 -3.52 -3.16 -11.33
CA ARG A 111 -2.80 -3.37 -12.60
C ARG A 111 -1.31 -3.02 -12.47
N CYS A 112 -1.00 -1.92 -11.83
CA CYS A 112 0.38 -1.49 -11.61
C CYS A 112 1.17 -2.53 -10.81
N LEU A 113 0.61 -3.03 -9.71
CA LEU A 113 1.23 -4.04 -8.88
C LEU A 113 1.43 -5.36 -9.64
N LEU A 114 0.40 -5.80 -10.36
CA LEU A 114 0.49 -7.04 -11.15
C LEU A 114 1.52 -6.93 -12.27
N ALA A 115 1.60 -5.80 -12.96
CA ALA A 115 2.59 -5.56 -13.99
C ALA A 115 4.03 -5.57 -13.43
N ALA A 116 4.19 -5.21 -12.16
CA ALA A 116 5.49 -5.24 -11.47
C ALA A 116 5.84 -6.61 -10.88
N GLY A 117 5.01 -7.62 -11.08
CA GLY A 117 5.27 -8.98 -10.62
C GLY A 117 4.65 -9.36 -9.29
N ALA A 118 3.58 -8.67 -8.86
CA ALA A 118 2.85 -9.06 -7.65
C ALA A 118 2.34 -10.50 -7.77
N ASP A 119 2.54 -11.28 -6.71
CA ASP A 119 2.09 -12.67 -6.65
C ASP A 119 0.59 -12.75 -6.38
N LEU A 120 -0.16 -13.13 -7.41
CA LEU A 120 -1.60 -13.27 -7.36
C LEU A 120 -2.06 -14.37 -6.39
N HIS A 121 -1.20 -15.33 -6.10
CA HIS A 121 -1.50 -16.49 -5.27
C HIS A 121 -0.95 -16.37 -3.84
N ALA A 122 -0.29 -15.26 -3.50
CA ALA A 122 0.21 -15.03 -2.16
C ALA A 122 -0.95 -15.07 -1.16
N GLN A 123 -0.74 -15.76 -0.04
CA GLN A 123 -1.74 -15.92 1.01
C GLN A 123 -1.33 -15.10 2.24
N ASP A 124 -2.31 -14.45 2.85
CA ASP A 124 -2.11 -13.79 4.14
C ASP A 124 -2.11 -14.82 5.28
N ARG A 125 -1.99 -14.34 6.52
CA ARG A 125 -1.95 -15.21 7.71
C ARG A 125 -3.16 -16.17 7.80
N ASN A 126 -4.30 -15.77 7.27
CA ASN A 126 -5.54 -16.56 7.29
C ASN A 126 -5.72 -17.42 6.02
N GLY A 127 -4.73 -17.45 5.15
CA GLY A 127 -4.80 -18.20 3.90
C GLY A 127 -5.55 -17.50 2.78
N ALA A 128 -5.92 -16.24 2.94
CA ALA A 128 -6.64 -15.50 1.91
C ALA A 128 -5.70 -14.91 0.86
N THR A 129 -6.08 -15.05 -0.40
CA THR A 129 -5.43 -14.35 -1.50
C THR A 129 -6.05 -12.95 -1.67
N ALA A 130 -5.45 -12.12 -2.54
CA ALA A 130 -6.02 -10.82 -2.88
C ALA A 130 -7.45 -10.93 -3.41
N LEU A 131 -7.74 -11.97 -4.22
CA LEU A 131 -9.08 -12.19 -4.75
C LEU A 131 -10.10 -12.47 -3.64
N HIS A 132 -9.75 -13.29 -2.66
CA HIS A 132 -10.61 -13.54 -1.49
C HIS A 132 -10.94 -12.22 -0.77
N ARG A 133 -9.94 -11.35 -0.62
CA ARG A 133 -10.13 -10.07 0.05
C ARG A 133 -11.01 -9.13 -0.76
N ALA A 134 -10.82 -9.09 -2.08
CA ALA A 134 -11.67 -8.28 -2.96
C ALA A 134 -13.15 -8.67 -2.85
N VAL A 135 -13.45 -9.96 -2.76
CA VAL A 135 -14.84 -10.44 -2.62
C VAL A 135 -15.41 -10.11 -1.23
N ARG A 136 -14.60 -10.27 -0.18
CA ARG A 136 -15.05 -10.08 1.21
C ARG A 136 -15.34 -8.63 1.57
N THR A 137 -14.67 -7.68 0.94
CA THR A 137 -14.75 -6.26 1.32
C THR A 137 -15.79 -5.47 0.49
N ARG A 138 -16.61 -6.14 -0.28
CA ARG A 138 -17.68 -5.52 -1.07
C ARG A 138 -19.05 -5.59 -0.42
#